data_fa60e8646859cd1bd9992a8a35bb0d56
#
_entry.id   fa60e8646859cd1bd9992a8a35bb0d56
#
_cell.length_a   1.000
_cell.length_b   1.000
_cell.length_c   1.000
_cell.angle_alpha   90.00
_cell.angle_beta   90.00
_cell.angle_gamma   90.00
#
_symmetry.space_group_name_H-M   'P 1'
#
loop_
_entity.id
_entity.type
_entity.pdbx_description
1 polymer ?
#
loop_
_entity_poly.entity_id
_entity_poly.type
_entity_poly.pdbx_seq_one_letter_code
_entity_poly.pdbx_strand_id
1 'polypeptide(L)'
;MKRPCMKAAVILGAAAFLFTSGFARAEDHAAGTAGYLKSATYYSDDWVINFWNSESGNMDQELARIAQDGFNNIILVVPWREFQPGMTPCTYNQYAWDKLDRVMDAAAAQGLSVMLRVGYTWDYCGGGNVMDRYQGLMQEGTERSAWLEYVGRLYQAASSHENFCGGFLTWEDFWNFTDSSASLGNGVKGRSMAKAFGYVDYAMENYELEELEEMYGHELASYDDLYFPARDSQARSVFYGFYDQFLNELLADSQTVFPGLSMEVRLDVDPVEHKDGSREGFMHSSTFPSGSAAYTSAMY
;
A
#
# COMPACT_ATOMS: atom_id res chain seq x y z
N MET A 1 27.78 57.52 9.63
CA MET A 1 27.74 57.37 8.17
C MET A 1 27.29 55.95 7.83
N LYS A 2 26.05 55.80 7.44
CA LYS A 2 25.45 54.49 7.02
C LYS A 2 25.59 54.37 5.53
N ARG A 3 26.19 53.29 5.03
CA ARG A 3 26.21 52.96 3.59
C ARG A 3 24.97 52.18 3.23
N PRO A 4 24.31 52.44 2.09
CA PRO A 4 23.14 51.67 1.66
C PRO A 4 23.59 50.38 0.96
N CYS A 5 22.88 49.29 1.27
CA CYS A 5 23.01 48.00 0.64
C CYS A 5 22.21 48.04 -0.70
N MET A 6 22.89 47.90 -1.80
CA MET A 6 22.24 47.74 -3.12
C MET A 6 21.75 46.29 -3.25
N LYS A 7 20.44 46.13 -3.39
CA LYS A 7 19.84 44.87 -3.81
C LYS A 7 19.95 44.74 -5.35
N ALA A 8 20.71 43.76 -5.80
CA ALA A 8 20.72 43.39 -7.20
C ALA A 8 19.46 42.53 -7.49
N ALA A 9 18.61 43.05 -8.38
CA ALA A 9 17.49 42.31 -8.93
C ALA A 9 17.99 41.36 -10.03
N VAL A 10 17.90 40.08 -9.83
CA VAL A 10 18.10 39.05 -10.86
C VAL A 10 16.79 38.88 -11.58
N ILE A 11 16.69 39.30 -12.83
CA ILE A 11 15.58 39.03 -13.73
C ILE A 11 15.82 37.65 -14.32
N LEU A 12 15.12 36.63 -13.79
CA LEU A 12 15.01 35.33 -14.44
C LEU A 12 13.94 35.41 -15.55
N GLY A 13 14.38 35.34 -16.77
CA GLY A 13 13.51 35.19 -17.92
C GLY A 13 12.89 33.77 -17.89
N ALA A 14 11.60 33.70 -17.64
CA ALA A 14 10.83 32.46 -17.81
C ALA A 14 10.57 32.24 -19.30
N ALA A 15 11.29 31.30 -19.92
CA ALA A 15 10.92 30.74 -21.20
C ALA A 15 9.73 29.81 -20.98
N ALA A 16 8.52 30.27 -21.31
CA ALA A 16 7.34 29.45 -21.35
C ALA A 16 7.45 28.48 -22.53
N PHE A 17 7.88 27.25 -22.26
CA PHE A 17 7.65 26.13 -23.17
C PHE A 17 6.18 25.72 -23.03
N LEU A 18 5.36 26.13 -23.97
CA LEU A 18 4.04 25.62 -24.21
C LEU A 18 4.18 24.16 -24.72
N PHE A 19 4.32 23.19 -23.81
CA PHE A 19 3.98 21.84 -24.12
C PHE A 19 2.44 21.77 -24.15
N THR A 20 1.88 21.85 -25.35
CA THR A 20 0.54 21.29 -25.61
C THR A 20 0.66 19.78 -25.60
N SER A 21 0.90 19.21 -24.42
CA SER A 21 0.57 17.82 -24.17
C SER A 21 -0.95 17.76 -24.24
N GLY A 22 -1.46 17.21 -25.35
CA GLY A 22 -2.82 16.72 -25.39
C GLY A 22 -2.93 15.70 -24.26
N PHE A 23 -3.44 16.14 -23.12
CA PHE A 23 -4.07 15.24 -22.17
C PHE A 23 -5.23 14.64 -22.94
N ALA A 24 -5.01 13.48 -23.56
CA ALA A 24 -6.09 12.57 -23.79
C ALA A 24 -6.76 12.44 -22.43
N ARG A 25 -7.91 13.05 -22.32
CA ARG A 25 -8.84 12.85 -21.22
C ARG A 25 -8.93 11.35 -21.12
N ALA A 26 -8.43 10.77 -20.02
CA ALA A 26 -8.75 9.40 -19.66
C ALA A 26 -10.29 9.40 -19.59
N GLU A 27 -10.91 8.96 -20.66
CA GLU A 27 -12.33 8.73 -20.68
C GLU A 27 -12.58 7.73 -19.57
N ASP A 28 -13.53 8.08 -18.72
CA ASP A 28 -14.00 7.29 -17.59
C ASP A 28 -14.21 5.82 -18.01
N HIS A 29 -13.20 4.98 -17.92
CA HIS A 29 -13.37 3.54 -17.95
C HIS A 29 -14.07 3.01 -16.67
N ALA A 30 -14.50 3.90 -15.80
CA ALA A 30 -15.45 3.61 -14.73
C ALA A 30 -16.90 3.45 -15.22
N ALA A 31 -17.12 3.36 -16.52
CA ALA A 31 -18.47 3.35 -17.12
C ALA A 31 -18.98 1.94 -17.44
N GLY A 32 -18.62 0.95 -16.67
CA GLY A 32 -19.12 -0.40 -16.94
C GLY A 32 -19.87 -1.02 -15.79
N THR A 33 -20.65 -0.48 -15.06
CA THR A 33 -21.76 -0.99 -14.25
C THR A 33 -22.01 -0.06 -13.06
N ALA A 34 -22.95 0.84 -13.18
CA ALA A 34 -23.61 1.49 -12.06
C ALA A 34 -24.47 0.45 -11.27
N GLY A 35 -23.90 -0.71 -10.98
CA GLY A 35 -24.55 -1.83 -10.32
C GLY A 35 -23.74 -2.29 -9.11
N TYR A 36 -24.42 -2.87 -8.15
CA TYR A 36 -23.81 -3.51 -6.99
C TYR A 36 -22.87 -4.64 -7.43
N LEU A 37 -21.60 -4.58 -7.00
CA LEU A 37 -20.64 -5.65 -7.21
C LEU A 37 -20.79 -6.70 -6.10
N LYS A 38 -21.12 -7.92 -6.52
CA LYS A 38 -21.06 -9.11 -5.66
C LYS A 38 -19.83 -9.91 -6.07
N SER A 39 -18.79 -9.82 -5.28
CA SER A 39 -17.46 -10.33 -5.62
C SER A 39 -17.12 -11.61 -4.88
N ALA A 40 -16.38 -12.51 -5.55
CA ALA A 40 -15.73 -13.66 -4.93
C ALA A 40 -14.21 -13.52 -5.11
N THR A 41 -13.41 -13.77 -4.07
CA THR A 41 -11.97 -13.92 -4.23
C THR A 41 -11.70 -15.24 -4.93
N TYR A 42 -10.88 -15.19 -6.00
CA TYR A 42 -10.60 -16.36 -6.82
C TYR A 42 -9.13 -16.73 -6.83
N TYR A 43 -8.81 -17.96 -6.50
CA TYR A 43 -7.48 -18.58 -6.57
C TYR A 43 -7.57 -20.10 -6.78
N SER A 44 -8.68 -20.60 -7.35
CA SER A 44 -8.96 -22.02 -7.58
C SER A 44 -8.86 -22.86 -6.31
N ASP A 45 -8.30 -24.04 -6.38
CA ASP A 45 -8.05 -24.94 -5.24
C ASP A 45 -6.70 -24.66 -4.55
N ASP A 46 -6.00 -23.61 -4.98
CA ASP A 46 -4.70 -23.24 -4.47
C ASP A 46 -4.79 -22.18 -3.35
N TRP A 47 -3.68 -21.97 -2.68
CA TRP A 47 -3.49 -20.77 -1.89
C TRP A 47 -3.08 -19.59 -2.78
N VAL A 48 -3.44 -18.38 -2.42
CA VAL A 48 -3.27 -17.15 -3.22
C VAL A 48 -1.86 -16.96 -3.81
N ILE A 49 -0.83 -17.41 -3.11
CA ILE A 49 0.57 -17.34 -3.58
C ILE A 49 0.84 -18.43 -4.60
N ASN A 50 0.44 -19.66 -4.31
CA ASN A 50 0.71 -20.82 -5.16
C ASN A 50 -0.05 -20.74 -6.49
N PHE A 51 -1.24 -20.14 -6.49
CA PHE A 51 -2.08 -20.01 -7.66
C PHE A 51 -1.33 -19.47 -8.89
N TRP A 52 -0.45 -18.51 -8.70
CA TRP A 52 0.27 -17.88 -9.82
C TRP A 52 1.38 -18.75 -10.44
N ASN A 53 1.75 -19.84 -9.77
CA ASN A 53 2.82 -20.75 -10.20
C ASN A 53 2.33 -22.19 -10.45
N SER A 54 1.03 -22.43 -10.37
CA SER A 54 0.40 -23.73 -10.56
C SER A 54 -0.43 -23.80 -11.85
N GLU A 55 -0.70 -25.01 -12.35
CA GLU A 55 -1.70 -25.25 -13.37
C GLU A 55 -3.04 -25.48 -12.69
N SER A 56 -3.98 -24.56 -12.87
CA SER A 56 -5.36 -24.71 -12.38
C SER A 56 -6.15 -25.53 -13.41
N GLY A 57 -6.60 -26.71 -13.01
CA GLY A 57 -7.17 -27.68 -13.95
C GLY A 57 -8.53 -27.32 -14.54
N ASN A 58 -9.35 -26.47 -13.88
CA ASN A 58 -10.76 -26.27 -14.22
C ASN A 58 -11.22 -24.80 -14.17
N MET A 59 -10.33 -23.86 -14.46
CA MET A 59 -10.58 -22.42 -14.36
C MET A 59 -11.93 -22.01 -15.00
N ASP A 60 -12.19 -22.43 -16.23
CA ASP A 60 -13.41 -22.08 -16.96
C ASP A 60 -14.68 -22.57 -16.26
N GLN A 61 -14.63 -23.79 -15.69
CA GLN A 61 -15.76 -24.37 -14.98
C GLN A 61 -15.98 -23.69 -13.62
N GLU A 62 -14.92 -23.34 -12.93
CA GLU A 62 -14.97 -22.64 -11.64
C GLU A 62 -15.54 -21.22 -11.81
N LEU A 63 -15.07 -20.48 -12.81
CA LEU A 63 -15.57 -19.14 -13.11
C LEU A 63 -17.03 -19.18 -13.60
N ALA A 64 -17.39 -20.17 -14.42
CA ALA A 64 -18.78 -20.39 -14.81
C ALA A 64 -19.67 -20.66 -13.58
N ARG A 65 -19.18 -21.43 -12.61
CA ARG A 65 -19.89 -21.69 -11.35
C ARG A 65 -20.07 -20.44 -10.52
N ILE A 66 -19.04 -19.61 -10.39
CA ILE A 66 -19.10 -18.32 -9.69
C ILE A 66 -20.21 -17.43 -10.31
N ALA A 67 -20.25 -17.33 -11.64
CA ALA A 67 -21.28 -16.58 -12.33
C ALA A 67 -22.69 -17.17 -12.12
N GLN A 68 -22.84 -18.51 -12.17
CA GLN A 68 -24.11 -19.20 -11.91
C GLN A 68 -24.62 -18.99 -10.46
N ASP A 69 -23.72 -18.85 -9.49
CA ASP A 69 -24.06 -18.56 -8.09
C ASP A 69 -24.43 -17.08 -7.87
N GLY A 70 -24.49 -16.30 -8.96
CA GLY A 70 -24.98 -14.92 -8.99
C GLY A 70 -23.95 -13.89 -8.58
N PHE A 71 -22.65 -14.21 -8.63
CA PHE A 71 -21.57 -13.23 -8.58
C PHE A 71 -21.41 -12.56 -9.94
N ASN A 72 -21.01 -11.31 -9.95
CA ASN A 72 -20.75 -10.52 -11.16
C ASN A 72 -19.32 -9.97 -11.22
N ASN A 73 -18.51 -10.29 -10.21
CA ASN A 73 -17.14 -9.84 -10.09
C ASN A 73 -16.28 -10.90 -9.39
N ILE A 74 -15.02 -10.97 -9.78
CA ILE A 74 -13.99 -11.68 -9.02
C ILE A 74 -12.91 -10.70 -8.53
N ILE A 75 -12.32 -11.02 -7.38
CA ILE A 75 -11.16 -10.33 -6.85
C ILE A 75 -9.95 -11.26 -7.02
N LEU A 76 -8.95 -10.78 -7.74
CA LEU A 76 -7.68 -11.47 -7.90
C LEU A 76 -6.64 -10.85 -6.99
N VAL A 77 -6.12 -11.64 -6.07
CA VAL A 77 -4.95 -11.25 -5.27
C VAL A 77 -3.71 -11.41 -6.14
N VAL A 78 -2.95 -10.33 -6.30
CA VAL A 78 -1.77 -10.28 -7.16
C VAL A 78 -0.51 -10.01 -6.31
N PRO A 79 0.09 -11.06 -5.70
CA PRO A 79 1.21 -10.86 -4.77
C PRO A 79 2.44 -10.33 -5.49
N TRP A 80 3.09 -9.33 -4.93
CA TRP A 80 4.23 -8.65 -5.54
C TRP A 80 5.33 -9.60 -6.00
N ARG A 81 5.78 -10.49 -5.11
CA ARG A 81 6.85 -11.45 -5.39
C ARG A 81 6.53 -12.39 -6.55
N GLU A 82 5.27 -12.80 -6.68
CA GLU A 82 4.90 -13.78 -7.70
C GLU A 82 4.96 -13.21 -9.11
N PHE A 83 4.78 -11.91 -9.25
CA PHE A 83 4.86 -11.18 -10.52
C PHE A 83 6.25 -10.59 -10.79
N GLN A 84 6.93 -10.12 -9.73
CA GLN A 84 8.25 -9.48 -9.79
C GLN A 84 9.17 -10.11 -8.72
N PRO A 85 9.76 -11.30 -8.97
CA PRO A 85 10.57 -12.01 -7.99
C PRO A 85 11.92 -11.35 -7.69
N GLY A 86 12.40 -10.42 -8.49
CA GLY A 86 13.64 -9.68 -8.25
C GLY A 86 13.45 -8.19 -8.41
N MET A 87 14.13 -7.40 -7.57
CA MET A 87 14.07 -5.94 -7.54
C MET A 87 15.31 -5.24 -8.10
N THR A 88 16.46 -5.92 -8.14
CA THR A 88 17.74 -5.30 -8.56
C THR A 88 18.60 -6.29 -9.36
N PRO A 89 18.52 -6.28 -10.70
CA PRO A 89 17.51 -5.60 -11.51
C PRO A 89 16.11 -6.20 -11.32
N CYS A 90 15.07 -5.47 -11.70
CA CYS A 90 13.72 -6.02 -11.72
C CYS A 90 13.66 -7.22 -12.66
N THR A 91 13.13 -8.32 -12.17
CA THR A 91 12.85 -9.53 -12.95
C THR A 91 11.38 -9.89 -12.84
N TYR A 92 10.85 -10.55 -13.84
CA TYR A 92 9.42 -10.81 -13.96
C TYR A 92 9.14 -12.29 -14.17
N ASN A 93 8.11 -12.79 -13.52
CA ASN A 93 7.62 -14.12 -13.73
C ASN A 93 6.60 -14.12 -14.89
N GLN A 94 7.08 -14.35 -16.10
CA GLN A 94 6.24 -14.31 -17.30
C GLN A 94 5.04 -15.27 -17.20
N TYR A 95 5.21 -16.41 -16.55
CA TYR A 95 4.13 -17.37 -16.34
C TYR A 95 2.95 -16.76 -15.54
N ALA A 96 3.24 -16.00 -14.48
CA ALA A 96 2.19 -15.32 -13.70
C ALA A 96 1.49 -14.23 -14.51
N TRP A 97 2.23 -13.48 -15.33
CA TRP A 97 1.67 -12.47 -16.23
C TRP A 97 0.76 -13.10 -17.30
N ASP A 98 1.21 -14.17 -17.96
CA ASP A 98 0.42 -14.90 -18.94
C ASP A 98 -0.83 -15.55 -18.30
N LYS A 99 -0.72 -15.98 -17.04
CA LYS A 99 -1.85 -16.51 -16.29
C LYS A 99 -2.86 -15.42 -15.93
N LEU A 100 -2.42 -14.21 -15.61
CA LEU A 100 -3.31 -13.07 -15.37
C LEU A 100 -4.17 -12.81 -16.60
N ASP A 101 -3.57 -12.73 -17.80
CA ASP A 101 -4.30 -12.54 -19.05
C ASP A 101 -5.33 -13.66 -19.28
N ARG A 102 -4.93 -14.93 -19.06
CA ARG A 102 -5.85 -16.07 -19.19
C ARG A 102 -7.04 -16.00 -18.22
N VAL A 103 -6.79 -15.60 -16.95
CA VAL A 103 -7.87 -15.45 -15.96
C VAL A 103 -8.81 -14.31 -16.35
N MET A 104 -8.26 -13.19 -16.82
CA MET A 104 -9.05 -12.04 -17.28
C MET A 104 -9.97 -12.44 -18.43
N ASP A 105 -9.43 -13.13 -19.44
CA ASP A 105 -10.20 -13.63 -20.60
C ASP A 105 -11.27 -14.65 -20.19
N ALA A 106 -10.91 -15.61 -19.34
CA ALA A 106 -11.86 -16.62 -18.87
C ALA A 106 -12.99 -16.00 -18.02
N ALA A 107 -12.70 -15.00 -17.20
CA ALA A 107 -13.70 -14.24 -16.45
C ALA A 107 -14.62 -13.45 -17.39
N ALA A 108 -14.07 -12.78 -18.41
CA ALA A 108 -14.84 -12.06 -19.42
C ALA A 108 -15.80 -12.98 -20.17
N ALA A 109 -15.38 -14.19 -20.51
CA ALA A 109 -16.21 -15.20 -21.16
C ALA A 109 -17.44 -15.62 -20.33
N GLN A 110 -17.37 -15.43 -19.00
CA GLN A 110 -18.48 -15.71 -18.07
C GLN A 110 -19.24 -14.43 -17.66
N GLY A 111 -18.91 -13.28 -18.24
CA GLY A 111 -19.53 -11.98 -17.90
C GLY A 111 -19.14 -11.47 -16.52
N LEU A 112 -18.01 -11.94 -15.97
CA LEU A 112 -17.46 -11.49 -14.70
C LEU A 112 -16.51 -10.32 -14.91
N SER A 113 -16.70 -9.23 -14.16
CA SER A 113 -15.68 -8.21 -14.04
C SER A 113 -14.56 -8.65 -13.08
N VAL A 114 -13.40 -8.00 -13.19
CA VAL A 114 -12.22 -8.35 -12.39
C VAL A 114 -11.69 -7.13 -11.65
N MET A 115 -11.49 -7.28 -10.36
CA MET A 115 -10.84 -6.31 -9.49
C MET A 115 -9.53 -6.88 -8.96
N LEU A 116 -8.46 -6.10 -8.95
CA LEU A 116 -7.18 -6.54 -8.42
C LEU A 116 -7.01 -6.13 -6.95
N ARG A 117 -6.63 -7.09 -6.12
CA ARG A 117 -6.13 -6.84 -4.76
C ARG A 117 -4.61 -6.84 -4.82
N VAL A 118 -4.03 -5.63 -4.81
CA VAL A 118 -2.61 -5.37 -5.06
C VAL A 118 -1.81 -5.42 -3.76
N GLY A 119 -0.67 -6.05 -3.78
CA GLY A 119 0.23 -6.11 -2.63
C GLY A 119 0.59 -7.54 -2.24
N TYR A 120 0.37 -7.91 -0.97
CA TYR A 120 0.93 -9.13 -0.37
C TYR A 120 2.44 -9.13 -0.43
N THR A 121 3.01 -8.22 0.35
CA THR A 121 4.46 -8.03 0.43
C THR A 121 5.11 -8.87 1.53
N TRP A 122 4.31 -9.45 2.45
CA TRP A 122 4.82 -10.18 3.60
C TRP A 122 5.65 -11.41 3.22
N ASP A 123 5.40 -11.98 2.06
CA ASP A 123 6.16 -13.11 1.52
C ASP A 123 7.26 -12.67 0.54
N TYR A 124 7.45 -11.38 0.35
CA TYR A 124 8.50 -10.89 -0.51
C TYR A 124 9.86 -11.11 0.15
N CYS A 125 10.61 -12.06 -0.35
CA CYS A 125 11.91 -12.38 0.19
C CYS A 125 13.03 -11.96 -0.78
N GLY A 126 13.42 -10.71 -0.71
CA GLY A 126 14.75 -10.32 -1.20
C GLY A 126 15.86 -10.82 -0.26
N GLY A 127 15.56 -11.78 0.62
CA GLY A 127 16.48 -12.28 1.66
C GLY A 127 16.45 -11.49 2.96
N GLY A 128 15.67 -10.40 3.02
CA GLY A 128 15.52 -9.57 4.21
C GLY A 128 14.38 -10.04 5.13
N ASN A 129 14.43 -9.61 6.38
CA ASN A 129 13.31 -9.74 7.29
C ASN A 129 12.22 -8.69 6.96
N VAL A 130 11.07 -8.79 7.60
CA VAL A 130 9.95 -7.87 7.37
C VAL A 130 10.34 -6.40 7.58
N MET A 131 11.21 -6.11 8.54
CA MET A 131 11.63 -4.74 8.84
C MET A 131 12.46 -4.14 7.70
N ASP A 132 13.39 -4.89 7.13
CA ASP A 132 14.22 -4.42 6.01
C ASP A 132 13.35 -4.07 4.79
N ARG A 133 12.35 -4.88 4.52
CA ARG A 133 11.41 -4.65 3.42
C ARG A 133 10.60 -3.36 3.61
N TYR A 134 10.07 -3.14 4.81
CA TYR A 134 9.32 -1.91 5.10
C TYR A 134 10.21 -0.67 5.07
N GLN A 135 11.42 -0.78 5.57
CA GLN A 135 12.38 0.30 5.47
C GLN A 135 12.60 0.71 4.01
N GLY A 136 12.79 -0.27 3.13
CA GLY A 136 12.97 0.00 1.70
C GLY A 136 11.74 0.59 1.01
N LEU A 137 10.53 0.28 1.49
CA LEU A 137 9.30 0.88 0.98
C LEU A 137 9.06 2.30 1.52
N MET A 138 9.44 2.58 2.77
CA MET A 138 9.29 3.89 3.42
C MET A 138 10.30 4.91 2.91
N GLN A 139 11.44 4.47 2.40
CA GLN A 139 12.48 5.32 1.84
C GLN A 139 12.34 5.43 0.32
N GLU A 140 12.77 6.55 -0.23
CA GLU A 140 12.97 6.65 -1.67
C GLU A 140 14.18 5.79 -2.06
N GLY A 141 13.94 4.70 -2.77
CA GLY A 141 15.00 3.75 -3.10
C GLY A 141 14.56 2.66 -4.05
N THR A 142 15.35 1.61 -4.07
CA THR A 142 15.16 0.47 -4.99
C THR A 142 13.83 -0.22 -4.80
N GLU A 143 13.44 -0.48 -3.55
CA GLU A 143 12.20 -1.19 -3.22
C GLU A 143 10.98 -0.36 -3.59
N ARG A 144 11.00 0.94 -3.32
CA ARG A 144 9.92 1.85 -3.71
C ARG A 144 9.78 1.94 -5.23
N SER A 145 10.90 2.06 -5.94
CA SER A 145 10.91 2.09 -7.40
C SER A 145 10.41 0.78 -8.01
N ALA A 146 10.85 -0.36 -7.47
CA ALA A 146 10.40 -1.67 -7.90
C ALA A 146 8.92 -1.91 -7.63
N TRP A 147 8.41 -1.40 -6.50
CA TRP A 147 6.99 -1.40 -6.18
C TRP A 147 6.17 -0.66 -7.24
N LEU A 148 6.56 0.57 -7.56
CA LEU A 148 5.85 1.38 -8.55
C LEU A 148 5.89 0.76 -9.95
N GLU A 149 7.00 0.11 -10.30
CA GLU A 149 7.11 -0.61 -11.57
C GLU A 149 6.17 -1.82 -11.62
N TYR A 150 6.09 -2.60 -10.52
CA TYR A 150 5.14 -3.72 -10.41
C TYR A 150 3.69 -3.24 -10.50
N VAL A 151 3.30 -2.22 -9.73
CA VAL A 151 1.94 -1.66 -9.72
C VAL A 151 1.56 -1.11 -11.09
N GLY A 152 2.47 -0.38 -11.74
CA GLY A 152 2.24 0.17 -13.07
C GLY A 152 2.06 -0.91 -14.15
N ARG A 153 2.84 -2.00 -14.08
CA ARG A 153 2.66 -3.14 -15.00
C ARG A 153 1.36 -3.89 -14.76
N LEU A 154 0.92 -4.03 -13.51
CA LEU A 154 -0.40 -4.60 -13.21
C LEU A 154 -1.52 -3.80 -13.88
N TYR A 155 -1.47 -2.48 -13.74
CA TYR A 155 -2.45 -1.62 -14.39
C TYR A 155 -2.41 -1.75 -15.91
N GLN A 156 -1.23 -1.73 -16.51
CA GLN A 156 -1.08 -1.86 -17.97
C GLN A 156 -1.63 -3.19 -18.49
N ALA A 157 -1.34 -4.29 -17.81
CA ALA A 157 -1.86 -5.60 -18.18
C ALA A 157 -3.38 -5.66 -18.02
N ALA A 158 -3.90 -5.35 -16.84
CA ALA A 158 -5.32 -5.48 -16.55
C ALA A 158 -6.21 -4.50 -17.33
N SER A 159 -5.78 -3.24 -17.50
CA SER A 159 -6.57 -2.21 -18.21
C SER A 159 -6.71 -2.46 -19.71
N SER A 160 -5.98 -3.42 -20.27
CA SER A 160 -6.17 -3.87 -21.65
C SER A 160 -7.43 -4.74 -21.85
N HIS A 161 -8.02 -5.23 -20.74
CA HIS A 161 -9.22 -6.06 -20.75
C HIS A 161 -10.47 -5.23 -20.40
N GLU A 162 -11.55 -5.36 -21.20
CA GLU A 162 -12.79 -4.59 -21.01
C GLU A 162 -13.52 -4.90 -19.70
N ASN A 163 -13.30 -6.08 -19.12
CA ASN A 163 -13.89 -6.50 -17.86
C ASN A 163 -13.08 -6.08 -16.62
N PHE A 164 -11.99 -5.34 -16.79
CA PHE A 164 -11.25 -4.77 -15.67
C PHE A 164 -12.04 -3.63 -15.02
N CYS A 165 -12.24 -3.69 -13.71
CA CYS A 165 -13.02 -2.68 -12.98
C CYS A 165 -12.24 -1.92 -11.89
N GLY A 166 -10.90 -2.06 -11.86
CA GLY A 166 -10.05 -1.34 -10.92
C GLY A 166 -9.33 -2.24 -9.93
N GLY A 167 -8.83 -1.64 -8.86
CA GLY A 167 -8.08 -2.38 -7.84
C GLY A 167 -7.97 -1.61 -6.53
N PHE A 168 -7.46 -2.29 -5.53
CA PHE A 168 -7.17 -1.72 -4.23
C PHE A 168 -5.87 -2.29 -3.65
N LEU A 169 -5.15 -1.44 -2.94
CA LEU A 169 -3.98 -1.83 -2.17
C LEU A 169 -4.42 -2.63 -0.96
N THR A 170 -3.89 -3.85 -0.79
CA THR A 170 -4.18 -4.60 0.43
C THR A 170 -3.40 -4.05 1.61
N TRP A 171 -4.07 -3.96 2.74
CA TRP A 171 -3.45 -3.52 3.98
C TRP A 171 -2.96 -4.69 4.85
N GLU A 172 -3.43 -5.88 4.62
CA GLU A 172 -3.12 -7.06 5.44
C GLU A 172 -1.62 -7.32 5.63
N ASP A 173 -0.83 -7.01 4.63
CA ASP A 173 0.61 -7.13 4.68
C ASP A 173 1.29 -6.34 5.78
N PHE A 174 0.72 -5.22 6.13
CA PHE A 174 1.37 -4.24 6.98
C PHE A 174 1.26 -4.58 8.46
N TRP A 175 0.44 -5.55 8.77
CA TRP A 175 0.29 -6.07 10.12
C TRP A 175 1.61 -6.55 10.73
N ASN A 176 2.38 -7.30 9.96
CA ASN A 176 3.68 -7.81 10.39
C ASN A 176 4.67 -6.72 10.78
N PHE A 177 4.58 -5.55 10.15
CA PHE A 177 5.38 -4.39 10.52
C PHE A 177 4.95 -3.81 11.87
N THR A 178 3.66 -3.60 12.08
CA THR A 178 3.15 -3.07 13.34
C THR A 178 3.53 -3.97 14.50
N ASP A 179 3.47 -5.28 14.32
CA ASP A 179 3.83 -6.27 15.33
C ASP A 179 5.33 -6.33 15.59
N SER A 180 6.13 -6.40 14.52
CA SER A 180 7.58 -6.46 14.61
C SER A 180 8.16 -5.19 15.23
N SER A 181 7.64 -4.00 14.88
CA SER A 181 8.08 -2.72 15.44
C SER A 181 7.85 -2.66 16.95
N ALA A 182 6.68 -3.10 17.43
CA ALA A 182 6.35 -3.11 18.86
C ALA A 182 7.27 -3.99 19.70
N SER A 183 7.90 -4.99 19.08
CA SER A 183 8.79 -5.95 19.74
C SER A 183 10.21 -5.46 19.92
N LEU A 184 10.62 -4.34 19.29
CA LEU A 184 12.01 -3.86 19.29
C LEU A 184 12.45 -3.26 20.63
N GLY A 185 11.51 -2.68 21.38
CA GLY A 185 11.78 -2.05 22.67
C GLY A 185 12.68 -0.81 22.60
N ASN A 186 13.02 -0.27 23.78
CA ASN A 186 13.75 1.00 23.93
C ASN A 186 15.28 0.90 23.93
N GLY A 187 15.82 -0.26 23.57
CA GLY A 187 17.27 -0.45 23.47
C GLY A 187 17.90 0.29 22.29
N VAL A 188 19.23 0.27 22.22
CA VAL A 188 19.99 0.92 21.11
C VAL A 188 19.47 0.52 19.75
N LYS A 189 19.15 -0.77 19.55
CA LYS A 189 18.61 -1.27 18.29
C LYS A 189 17.24 -0.66 17.98
N GLY A 190 16.33 -0.59 18.96
CA GLY A 190 14.99 -0.02 18.75
C GLY A 190 15.03 1.45 18.37
N ARG A 191 15.83 2.26 19.07
CA ARG A 191 16.05 3.68 18.74
C ARG A 191 16.68 3.88 17.37
N SER A 192 17.73 3.11 17.08
CA SER A 192 18.38 3.17 15.76
C SER A 192 17.43 2.83 14.61
N MET A 193 16.55 1.85 14.81
CA MET A 193 15.56 1.50 13.80
C MET A 193 14.45 2.55 13.68
N ALA A 194 13.92 3.07 14.78
CA ALA A 194 12.92 4.14 14.73
C ALA A 194 13.44 5.36 13.94
N LYS A 195 14.71 5.74 14.16
CA LYS A 195 15.36 6.80 13.40
C LYS A 195 15.54 6.41 11.92
N ALA A 196 16.02 5.21 11.63
CA ALA A 196 16.26 4.75 10.28
C ALA A 196 14.97 4.63 9.43
N PHE A 197 13.82 4.45 10.06
CA PHE A 197 12.51 4.42 9.38
C PHE A 197 11.88 5.81 9.20
N GLY A 198 12.46 6.87 9.78
CA GLY A 198 11.89 8.21 9.73
C GLY A 198 10.85 8.49 10.82
N TYR A 199 10.62 7.55 11.74
CA TYR A 199 9.67 7.74 12.84
C TYR A 199 10.04 8.89 13.77
N VAL A 200 11.34 9.08 14.01
CA VAL A 200 11.86 10.20 14.82
C VAL A 200 11.58 11.54 14.14
N ASP A 201 11.80 11.61 12.83
CA ASP A 201 11.55 12.83 12.03
C ASP A 201 10.05 13.16 12.03
N TYR A 202 9.19 12.17 11.79
CA TYR A 202 7.74 12.32 11.88
C TYR A 202 7.29 12.84 13.25
N ALA A 203 7.81 12.24 14.33
CA ALA A 203 7.44 12.64 15.69
C ALA A 203 7.89 14.09 15.99
N MET A 204 9.09 14.46 15.56
CA MET A 204 9.63 15.82 15.73
C MET A 204 8.83 16.87 14.93
N GLU A 205 8.26 16.50 13.79
CA GLU A 205 7.45 17.40 12.97
C GLU A 205 6.02 17.59 13.51
N ASN A 206 5.49 16.63 14.24
CA ASN A 206 4.08 16.60 14.61
C ASN A 206 3.79 16.76 16.12
N TYR A 207 4.80 16.62 16.99
CA TYR A 207 4.61 16.62 18.45
C TYR A 207 5.74 17.39 19.15
N GLU A 208 5.39 18.08 20.23
CA GLU A 208 6.37 18.62 21.16
C GLU A 208 6.97 17.50 22.03
N LEU A 209 8.21 17.67 22.49
CA LEU A 209 8.91 16.63 23.25
C LEU A 209 8.20 16.29 24.57
N GLU A 210 7.62 17.29 25.23
CA GLU A 210 6.88 17.15 26.48
C GLU A 210 5.59 16.31 26.28
N GLU A 211 4.93 16.45 25.13
CA GLU A 211 3.76 15.63 24.79
C GLU A 211 4.15 14.17 24.60
N LEU A 212 5.29 13.94 23.94
CA LEU A 212 5.81 12.57 23.75
C LEU A 212 6.23 11.95 25.08
N GLU A 213 6.85 12.70 26.00
CA GLU A 213 7.19 12.23 27.35
C GLU A 213 5.96 11.73 28.10
N GLU A 214 4.85 12.48 28.01
CA GLU A 214 3.58 12.09 28.64
C GLU A 214 3.06 10.79 28.01
N MET A 215 3.06 10.67 26.68
CA MET A 215 2.58 9.48 25.96
C MET A 215 3.47 8.25 26.18
N TYR A 216 4.79 8.43 26.27
CA TYR A 216 5.75 7.36 26.57
C TYR A 216 5.78 6.99 28.05
N GLY A 217 5.28 7.87 28.92
CA GLY A 217 5.24 7.68 30.36
C GLY A 217 6.61 7.75 31.06
N HIS A 218 7.59 8.38 30.42
CA HIS A 218 8.92 8.60 31.00
C HIS A 218 9.62 9.79 30.32
N GLU A 219 10.63 10.33 31.00
CA GLU A 219 11.43 11.45 30.52
C GLU A 219 12.26 11.06 29.28
N LEU A 220 12.30 11.93 28.27
CA LEU A 220 13.09 11.82 27.05
C LEU A 220 14.11 12.97 27.04
N ALA A 221 15.41 12.68 26.97
CA ALA A 221 16.41 13.72 26.90
C ALA A 221 16.39 14.47 25.55
N SER A 222 15.91 13.83 24.50
CA SER A 222 15.73 14.39 23.16
C SER A 222 14.90 13.46 22.28
N TYR A 223 14.50 13.91 21.08
CA TYR A 223 13.86 13.06 20.08
C TYR A 223 14.70 11.84 19.65
N ASP A 224 16.03 11.88 19.83
CA ASP A 224 16.91 10.72 19.55
C ASP A 224 16.68 9.54 20.52
N ASP A 225 15.96 9.75 21.61
CA ASP A 225 15.58 8.69 22.56
C ASP A 225 14.31 7.95 22.15
N LEU A 226 13.61 8.42 21.12
CA LEU A 226 12.40 7.78 20.63
C LEU A 226 12.68 6.39 20.04
N TYR A 227 11.73 5.53 20.23
CA TYR A 227 11.71 4.15 19.72
C TYR A 227 10.29 3.78 19.35
N PHE A 228 10.09 2.71 18.57
CA PHE A 228 8.75 2.24 18.29
C PHE A 228 8.06 1.76 19.57
N PRO A 229 6.94 2.38 19.95
CA PRO A 229 6.29 2.09 21.22
C PRO A 229 5.70 0.68 21.24
N ALA A 230 5.64 0.10 22.44
CA ALA A 230 4.98 -1.18 22.66
C ALA A 230 3.47 -1.09 22.36
N ARG A 231 2.82 -2.23 22.13
CA ARG A 231 1.39 -2.28 21.77
C ARG A 231 0.46 -1.64 22.81
N ASP A 232 0.81 -1.78 24.09
CA ASP A 232 0.06 -1.27 25.25
C ASP A 232 0.48 0.15 25.68
N SER A 233 1.35 0.80 24.92
CA SER A 233 1.79 2.18 25.19
C SER A 233 0.78 3.19 24.65
N GLN A 234 0.54 4.28 25.37
CA GLN A 234 -0.22 5.42 24.85
C GLN A 234 0.45 6.07 23.64
N ALA A 235 1.79 6.05 23.58
CA ALA A 235 2.56 6.52 22.42
C ALA A 235 2.30 5.69 21.15
N ARG A 236 1.57 4.56 21.23
CA ARG A 236 1.23 3.77 20.06
C ARG A 236 0.37 4.55 19.06
N SER A 237 -0.39 5.54 19.51
CA SER A 237 -1.12 6.47 18.64
C SER A 237 -0.19 7.28 17.73
N VAL A 238 0.97 7.70 18.23
CA VAL A 238 2.00 8.40 17.43
C VAL A 238 2.54 7.49 16.32
N PHE A 239 2.82 6.23 16.68
CA PHE A 239 3.24 5.23 15.67
C PHE A 239 2.18 5.01 14.60
N TYR A 240 0.91 4.96 14.96
CA TYR A 240 -0.16 4.79 13.99
C TYR A 240 -0.29 5.99 13.05
N GLY A 241 -0.13 7.21 13.57
CA GLY A 241 -0.08 8.41 12.72
C GLY A 241 1.07 8.38 11.71
N PHE A 242 2.27 8.01 12.15
CA PHE A 242 3.42 7.79 11.29
C PHE A 242 3.13 6.73 10.20
N TYR A 243 2.53 5.62 10.61
CA TYR A 243 2.23 4.52 9.73
C TYR A 243 1.15 4.87 8.70
N ASP A 244 0.12 5.59 9.12
CA ASP A 244 -0.92 6.11 8.23
C ASP A 244 -0.33 7.09 7.20
N GLN A 245 0.60 7.95 7.60
CA GLN A 245 1.30 8.82 6.65
C GLN A 245 2.03 8.01 5.59
N PHE A 246 2.80 7.00 5.99
CA PHE A 246 3.48 6.10 5.05
C PHE A 246 2.51 5.43 4.07
N LEU A 247 1.40 4.87 4.56
CA LEU A 247 0.42 4.22 3.71
C LEU A 247 -0.25 5.20 2.73
N ASN A 248 -0.54 6.42 3.18
CA ASN A 248 -1.07 7.47 2.32
C ASN A 248 -0.08 7.85 1.20
N GLU A 249 1.18 7.99 1.54
CA GLU A 249 2.25 8.28 0.57
C GLU A 249 2.42 7.13 -0.43
N LEU A 250 2.44 5.87 0.05
CA LEU A 250 2.54 4.69 -0.80
C LEU A 250 1.36 4.59 -1.77
N LEU A 251 0.14 4.86 -1.29
CA LEU A 251 -1.05 4.87 -2.12
C LEU A 251 -1.01 6.01 -3.15
N ALA A 252 -0.66 7.23 -2.72
CA ALA A 252 -0.59 8.38 -3.61
C ALA A 252 0.43 8.15 -4.74
N ASP A 253 1.60 7.64 -4.44
CA ASP A 253 2.60 7.29 -5.44
C ASP A 253 2.11 6.17 -6.36
N SER A 254 1.48 5.15 -5.80
CA SER A 254 0.91 4.05 -6.58
C SER A 254 -0.18 4.53 -7.54
N GLN A 255 -0.97 5.53 -7.16
CA GLN A 255 -2.00 6.14 -8.02
C GLN A 255 -1.41 6.87 -9.23
N THR A 256 -0.15 7.29 -9.18
CA THR A 256 0.53 7.90 -10.35
C THR A 256 0.73 6.92 -11.50
N VAL A 257 0.81 5.63 -11.20
CA VAL A 257 1.04 4.54 -12.16
C VAL A 257 -0.15 3.58 -12.29
N PHE A 258 -1.09 3.64 -11.36
CA PHE A 258 -2.36 2.90 -11.39
C PHE A 258 -3.50 3.88 -11.03
N PRO A 259 -4.02 4.64 -12.01
CA PRO A 259 -5.11 5.58 -11.77
C PRO A 259 -6.34 4.94 -11.14
N GLY A 260 -6.89 5.55 -10.10
CA GLY A 260 -8.07 5.04 -9.40
C GLY A 260 -7.80 3.87 -8.44
N LEU A 261 -6.54 3.51 -8.20
CA LEU A 261 -6.22 2.54 -7.14
C LEU A 261 -6.77 3.05 -5.81
N SER A 262 -7.53 2.22 -5.11
CA SER A 262 -8.04 2.53 -3.77
C SER A 262 -7.25 1.77 -2.69
N MET A 263 -7.69 1.85 -1.45
CA MET A 263 -7.04 1.17 -0.35
C MET A 263 -8.02 0.31 0.43
N GLU A 264 -7.62 -0.88 0.81
CA GLU A 264 -8.32 -1.70 1.76
C GLU A 264 -8.31 -1.05 3.16
N VAL A 265 -9.48 -0.89 3.74
CA VAL A 265 -9.64 -0.48 5.14
C VAL A 265 -9.98 -1.70 5.97
N ARG A 266 -9.23 -1.93 7.02
CA ARG A 266 -9.51 -3.00 7.97
C ARG A 266 -10.13 -2.44 9.23
N LEU A 267 -11.21 -3.06 9.66
CA LEU A 267 -11.94 -2.73 10.88
C LEU A 267 -11.76 -3.79 11.98
N ASP A 268 -11.13 -4.89 11.63
CA ASP A 268 -10.93 -6.09 12.45
C ASP A 268 -9.62 -6.11 13.22
N VAL A 269 -9.03 -4.97 13.39
CA VAL A 269 -7.67 -4.88 13.89
C VAL A 269 -7.59 -5.36 15.32
N ASP A 270 -6.49 -6.04 15.63
CA ASP A 270 -6.13 -6.49 16.98
C ASP A 270 -6.39 -5.38 17.99
N PRO A 271 -7.33 -5.55 18.88
CA PRO A 271 -7.54 -4.55 19.90
C PRO A 271 -6.28 -4.47 20.76
N VAL A 272 -5.79 -3.25 20.93
CA VAL A 272 -4.83 -3.00 22.00
C VAL A 272 -5.59 -3.16 23.31
N GLU A 273 -5.22 -4.15 24.08
CA GLU A 273 -5.77 -4.34 25.41
C GLU A 273 -4.93 -3.54 26.40
N HIS A 274 -5.54 -2.51 26.96
CA HIS A 274 -4.91 -1.69 27.98
C HIS A 274 -4.91 -2.41 29.33
N LYS A 275 -4.03 -1.97 30.25
CA LYS A 275 -3.91 -2.57 31.60
C LYS A 275 -5.19 -2.49 32.45
N ASP A 276 -6.08 -1.58 32.12
CA ASP A 276 -7.39 -1.43 32.76
C ASP A 276 -8.48 -2.34 32.15
N GLY A 277 -8.12 -3.16 31.15
CA GLY A 277 -9.03 -4.06 30.45
C GLY A 277 -9.83 -3.39 29.34
N SER A 278 -9.63 -2.09 29.10
CA SER A 278 -10.20 -1.44 27.92
C SER A 278 -9.50 -1.91 26.66
N ARG A 279 -10.21 -1.86 25.54
CA ARG A 279 -9.69 -2.24 24.24
C ARG A 279 -9.83 -1.09 23.26
N GLU A 280 -8.75 -0.76 22.62
CA GLU A 280 -8.71 0.21 21.53
C GLU A 280 -8.42 -0.53 20.24
N GLY A 281 -9.34 -0.42 19.29
CA GLY A 281 -9.14 -0.96 17.95
C GLY A 281 -8.30 0.01 17.12
N PHE A 282 -7.40 -0.52 16.32
CA PHE A 282 -6.68 0.26 15.34
C PHE A 282 -7.62 0.55 14.15
N MET A 283 -7.99 1.78 13.95
CA MET A 283 -8.79 2.21 12.80
C MET A 283 -7.95 3.03 11.85
N HIS A 284 -7.87 2.61 10.60
CA HIS A 284 -7.22 3.34 9.52
C HIS A 284 -8.13 4.43 8.93
N SER A 285 -8.84 5.16 9.76
CA SER A 285 -9.74 6.21 9.28
C SER A 285 -8.99 7.39 8.66
N SER A 286 -7.72 7.55 8.97
CA SER A 286 -6.85 8.59 8.44
C SER A 286 -6.07 8.19 7.18
N THR A 287 -6.09 6.91 6.81
CA THR A 287 -5.30 6.36 5.68
C THR A 287 -5.96 6.62 4.32
N PHE A 288 -6.65 7.74 4.16
CA PHE A 288 -7.32 8.07 2.90
C PHE A 288 -6.76 9.36 2.32
N PRO A 289 -5.87 9.29 1.33
CA PRO A 289 -5.39 10.49 0.67
C PRO A 289 -6.53 11.22 -0.01
N SER A 290 -6.46 12.55 0.00
CA SER A 290 -7.37 13.40 -0.72
C SER A 290 -7.36 13.03 -2.21
N GLY A 291 -8.51 12.66 -2.75
CA GLY A 291 -8.65 12.27 -4.15
C GLY A 291 -8.68 10.77 -4.43
N SER A 292 -8.59 9.90 -3.43
CA SER A 292 -8.90 8.47 -3.62
C SER A 292 -10.33 8.29 -4.13
N ALA A 293 -10.47 7.55 -5.22
CA ALA A 293 -11.77 7.41 -5.89
C ALA A 293 -12.74 6.47 -5.15
N ALA A 294 -12.22 5.49 -4.42
CA ALA A 294 -13.01 4.51 -3.70
C ALA A 294 -12.21 3.89 -2.55
N TYR A 295 -12.92 3.39 -1.57
CA TYR A 295 -12.36 2.66 -0.43
C TYR A 295 -13.05 1.30 -0.32
N THR A 296 -12.25 0.29 -0.03
CA THR A 296 -12.77 -1.05 0.27
C THR A 296 -12.52 -1.35 1.75
N SER A 297 -13.43 -2.05 2.39
CA SER A 297 -13.21 -2.56 3.72
C SER A 297 -13.25 -4.07 3.70
N ALA A 298 -12.28 -4.70 4.33
CA ALA A 298 -12.28 -6.13 4.59
C ALA A 298 -12.49 -6.35 6.09
N MET A 299 -13.35 -7.28 6.41
CA MET A 299 -13.52 -7.81 7.77
C MET A 299 -13.20 -9.30 7.72
N TYR A 300 -12.47 -9.77 8.71
CA TYR A 300 -12.15 -11.19 8.88
C TYR A 300 -12.82 -11.72 10.13
#